data_b97b72a87cdb18dd53a11067fa3cbcee
#
_entry.id   b97b72a87cdb18dd53a11067fa3cbcee
#
_cell.length_a   1.000
_cell.length_b   1.000
_cell.length_c   1.000
_cell.angle_alpha   90.00
_cell.angle_beta   90.00
_cell.angle_gamma   90.00
#
_symmetry.space_group_name_H-M   'P 1'
#
loop_
_entity.id
_entity.type
_entity.pdbx_description
1 polymer ?
#
loop_
_entity_poly.entity_id
_entity_poly.type
_entity_poly.pdbx_seq_one_letter_code
_entity_poly.pdbx_strand_id
1 'polypeptide(L)'
;MAVIEYDSYKQKLLAMDETFENLFKALEIEQARQELKRLELEAHEDGFWNDLERSQKNQMRSKQLQNKIHRYEKLVSTRDDLLALIDMGTEMDDESLLPELEEGYK
;
A
#
# COMPACT_ATOMS: atom_id res chain seq x y z
N MET A 1 -26.69 4.19 -17.39
CA MET A 1 -25.81 4.31 -17.08
C MET A 1 -24.73 4.31 -16.04
N ALA A 2 -24.98 4.68 -14.78
CA ALA A 2 -23.94 4.66 -13.78
C ALA A 2 -23.34 3.26 -13.58
N VAL A 3 -24.13 2.23 -13.64
CA VAL A 3 -23.68 0.82 -13.44
C VAL A 3 -22.61 0.44 -14.48
N ILE A 4 -22.76 0.87 -15.75
CA ILE A 4 -21.80 0.57 -16.80
C ILE A 4 -20.48 1.28 -16.53
N GLU A 5 -20.54 2.54 -16.09
CA GLU A 5 -19.35 3.33 -15.75
C GLU A 5 -18.63 2.76 -14.55
N TYR A 6 -19.36 2.37 -13.52
CA TYR A 6 -18.79 1.71 -12.33
C TYR A 6 -18.13 0.39 -12.71
N ASP A 7 -18.76 -0.40 -13.58
CA ASP A 7 -18.19 -1.68 -14.01
C ASP A 7 -16.87 -1.46 -14.76
N SER A 8 -16.79 -0.43 -15.60
CA SER A 8 -15.57 -0.09 -16.32
C SER A 8 -14.42 0.21 -15.36
N TYR A 9 -14.67 1.03 -14.33
CA TYR A 9 -13.66 1.29 -13.30
C TYR A 9 -13.30 0.05 -12.51
N LYS A 10 -14.30 -0.77 -12.18
CA LYS A 10 -14.09 -2.01 -11.45
C LYS A 10 -13.13 -2.93 -12.22
N GLN A 11 -13.33 -3.10 -13.53
CA GLN A 11 -12.46 -3.94 -14.35
C GLN A 11 -11.02 -3.39 -14.37
N LYS A 12 -10.88 -2.07 -14.48
CA LYS A 12 -9.56 -1.43 -14.45
C LYS A 12 -8.86 -1.64 -13.12
N LEU A 13 -9.60 -1.52 -12.01
CA LEU A 13 -9.03 -1.69 -10.67
C LEU A 13 -8.67 -3.14 -10.40
N LEU A 14 -9.50 -4.09 -10.83
CA LEU A 14 -9.19 -5.52 -10.67
C LEU A 14 -8.00 -5.94 -11.51
N ALA A 15 -7.83 -5.34 -12.70
CA ALA A 15 -6.67 -5.61 -13.55
C ALA A 15 -5.35 -5.16 -12.89
N MET A 16 -5.41 -4.30 -11.88
CA MET A 16 -4.22 -3.87 -11.13
C MET A 16 -3.69 -4.94 -10.19
N ASP A 17 -4.44 -6.02 -9.93
CA ASP A 17 -3.96 -7.10 -9.05
C ASP A 17 -2.64 -7.68 -9.53
N GLU A 18 -2.51 -7.96 -10.82
CA GLU A 18 -1.26 -8.45 -11.40
C GLU A 18 -0.15 -7.41 -11.25
N THR A 19 -0.47 -6.15 -11.51
CA THR A 19 0.47 -5.04 -11.36
C THR A 19 0.97 -4.94 -9.92
N PHE A 20 0.07 -5.04 -8.94
CA PHE A 20 0.43 -5.00 -7.52
C PHE A 20 1.26 -6.22 -7.12
N GLU A 21 0.95 -7.40 -7.65
CA GLU A 21 1.74 -8.59 -7.38
C GLU A 21 3.16 -8.43 -7.92
N ASN A 22 3.30 -7.92 -9.14
CA ASN A 22 4.61 -7.65 -9.73
C ASN A 22 5.36 -6.58 -8.95
N LEU A 23 4.66 -5.53 -8.51
CA LEU A 23 5.25 -4.46 -7.70
C LEU A 23 5.73 -4.99 -6.35
N PHE A 24 4.94 -5.86 -5.72
CA PHE A 24 5.31 -6.51 -4.46
C PHE A 24 6.64 -7.25 -4.60
N LYS A 25 6.79 -8.02 -5.68
CA LYS A 25 8.02 -8.75 -5.97
C LYS A 25 9.18 -7.82 -6.32
N ALA A 26 8.93 -6.82 -7.16
CA ALA A 26 9.96 -5.88 -7.61
C ALA A 26 10.51 -5.04 -6.46
N LEU A 27 9.65 -4.65 -5.52
CA LEU A 27 10.04 -3.88 -4.33
C LEU A 27 10.59 -4.75 -3.21
N GLU A 28 10.53 -6.08 -3.36
CA GLU A 28 10.99 -7.02 -2.33
C GLU A 28 10.34 -6.74 -0.98
N ILE A 29 9.02 -6.55 -0.99
CA ILE A 29 8.26 -6.15 0.22
C ILE A 29 8.39 -7.19 1.33
N GLU A 30 8.33 -8.50 0.99
CA GLU A 30 8.47 -9.55 1.98
C GLU A 30 9.84 -9.49 2.66
N GLN A 31 10.89 -9.34 1.86
CA GLN A 31 12.25 -9.19 2.36
C GLN A 31 12.41 -7.93 3.21
N ALA A 32 11.75 -6.84 2.78
CA ALA A 32 11.76 -5.59 3.54
C ALA A 32 11.10 -5.75 4.91
N ARG A 33 9.98 -6.46 4.98
CA ARG A 33 9.30 -6.74 6.25
C ARG A 33 10.17 -7.58 7.18
N GLN A 34 10.83 -8.59 6.64
CA GLN A 34 11.73 -9.45 7.41
C GLN A 34 12.95 -8.68 7.93
N GLU A 35 13.54 -7.87 7.08
CA GLU A 35 14.68 -7.03 7.47
C GLU A 35 14.29 -6.03 8.55
N LEU A 36 13.13 -5.37 8.40
CA LEU A 36 12.63 -4.42 9.39
C LEU A 36 12.44 -5.09 10.74
N LYS A 37 11.86 -6.29 10.75
CA LYS A 37 11.66 -7.06 11.99
C LYS A 37 12.99 -7.38 12.65
N ARG A 38 14.00 -7.76 11.87
CA ARG A 38 15.34 -8.04 12.38
C ARG A 38 15.97 -6.78 12.99
N LEU A 39 15.80 -5.63 12.31
CA LEU A 39 16.33 -4.36 12.83
C LEU A 39 15.64 -3.93 14.12
N GLU A 40 14.34 -4.18 14.25
CA GLU A 40 13.59 -3.90 15.47
C GLU A 40 14.09 -4.76 16.63
N LEU A 41 14.35 -6.05 16.37
CA LEU A 41 14.92 -6.95 17.37
C LEU A 41 16.33 -6.52 17.78
N GLU A 42 17.14 -6.09 16.84
CA GLU A 42 18.48 -5.57 17.11
C GLU A 42 18.44 -4.37 18.04
N ALA A 43 17.45 -3.49 17.86
CA ALA A 43 17.28 -2.29 18.68
C ALA A 43 16.95 -2.59 20.14
N HIS A 44 16.53 -3.83 20.46
CA HIS A 44 16.27 -4.28 21.82
C HIS A 44 17.49 -4.94 22.48
N GLU A 45 18.58 -5.11 21.76
CA GLU A 45 19.80 -5.69 22.32
C GLU A 45 20.46 -4.74 23.33
N ASP A 46 21.07 -5.32 24.37
CA ASP A 46 21.81 -4.54 25.37
C ASP A 46 22.99 -3.83 24.72
N GLY A 47 23.14 -2.55 25.05
CA GLY A 47 24.25 -1.75 24.53
C GLY A 47 24.04 -1.21 23.12
N PHE A 48 22.93 -1.56 22.44
CA PHE A 48 22.65 -1.07 21.08
C PHE A 48 22.69 0.45 21.01
N TRP A 49 22.02 1.13 21.92
CA TRP A 49 21.90 2.59 21.92
C TRP A 49 23.19 3.29 22.34
N ASN A 50 24.16 2.56 22.90
CA ASN A 50 25.48 3.09 23.25
C ASN A 50 26.41 3.14 22.04
N ASP A 51 26.13 2.35 21.00
CA ASP A 51 26.87 2.40 19.74
C ASP A 51 26.13 3.36 18.80
N LEU A 52 26.56 4.61 18.79
CA LEU A 52 25.91 5.67 18.05
C LEU A 52 25.87 5.39 16.54
N GLU A 53 26.97 4.93 15.97
CA GLU A 53 27.04 4.63 14.54
C GLU A 53 26.09 3.53 14.15
N ARG A 54 26.07 2.42 14.90
CA ARG A 54 25.19 1.28 14.66
C ARG A 54 23.73 1.68 14.79
N SER A 55 23.38 2.44 15.84
CA SER A 55 22.00 2.88 16.07
C SER A 55 21.51 3.83 14.98
N GLN A 56 22.36 4.74 14.52
CA GLN A 56 22.01 5.65 13.43
C GLN A 56 21.77 4.92 12.13
N LYS A 57 22.64 3.96 11.77
CA LYS A 57 22.46 3.14 10.56
C LYS A 57 21.17 2.33 10.63
N ASN A 58 20.89 1.72 11.78
CA ASN A 58 19.66 0.96 12.01
C ASN A 58 18.44 1.85 11.81
N GLN A 59 18.41 3.02 12.43
CA GLN A 59 17.27 3.93 12.35
C GLN A 59 17.04 4.45 10.92
N MET A 60 18.10 4.79 10.20
CA MET A 60 18.00 5.22 8.80
C MET A 60 17.43 4.11 7.92
N ARG A 61 17.96 2.90 8.06
CA ARG A 61 17.50 1.77 7.26
C ARG A 61 16.06 1.38 7.61
N SER A 62 15.71 1.37 8.89
CA SER A 62 14.35 1.08 9.36
C SER A 62 13.36 2.07 8.76
N LYS A 63 13.70 3.34 8.74
CA LYS A 63 12.83 4.37 8.18
C LYS A 63 12.64 4.19 6.67
N GLN A 64 13.70 3.88 5.94
CA GLN A 64 13.62 3.60 4.50
C GLN A 64 12.68 2.41 4.22
N LEU A 65 12.83 1.34 4.99
CA LEU A 65 11.99 0.14 4.85
C LEU A 65 10.53 0.41 5.21
N GLN A 66 10.29 1.15 6.28
CA GLN A 66 8.93 1.54 6.70
C GLN A 66 8.26 2.37 5.61
N ASN A 67 8.96 3.34 5.03
CA ASN A 67 8.41 4.17 3.96
C ASN A 67 8.07 3.36 2.72
N LYS A 68 8.95 2.43 2.34
CA LYS A 68 8.75 1.55 1.18
C LYS A 68 7.52 0.67 1.36
N ILE A 69 7.41 0.02 2.51
CA ILE A 69 6.28 -0.85 2.85
C ILE A 69 4.99 -0.03 2.90
N HIS A 70 5.03 1.12 3.55
CA HIS A 70 3.87 1.99 3.71
C HIS A 70 3.34 2.47 2.36
N ARG A 71 4.22 2.88 1.44
CA ARG A 71 3.82 3.31 0.11
C ARG A 71 3.10 2.21 -0.65
N TYR A 72 3.62 0.99 -0.59
CA TYR A 72 2.99 -0.16 -1.22
C TYR A 72 1.61 -0.44 -0.62
N GLU A 73 1.52 -0.52 0.71
CA GLU A 73 0.28 -0.80 1.41
C GLU A 73 -0.78 0.28 1.15
N LYS A 74 -0.35 1.54 1.04
CA LYS A 74 -1.25 2.65 0.74
C LYS A 74 -1.85 2.54 -0.66
N LEU A 75 -1.05 2.13 -1.65
CA LEU A 75 -1.56 1.92 -3.01
C LEU A 75 -2.61 0.82 -3.05
N VAL A 76 -2.35 -0.30 -2.39
CA VAL A 76 -3.30 -1.42 -2.32
C VAL A 76 -4.57 -0.99 -1.59
N SER A 77 -4.44 -0.31 -0.46
CA SER A 77 -5.56 0.18 0.33
C SER A 77 -6.42 1.16 -0.46
N THR A 78 -5.81 2.06 -1.21
CA THR A 78 -6.53 3.02 -2.06
C THR A 78 -7.34 2.28 -3.13
N ARG A 79 -6.73 1.28 -3.79
CA ARG A 79 -7.44 0.47 -4.77
C ARG A 79 -8.64 -0.24 -4.14
N ASP A 80 -8.46 -0.83 -2.97
CA ASP A 80 -9.52 -1.56 -2.27
C ASP A 80 -10.65 -0.61 -1.85
N ASP A 81 -10.32 0.60 -1.40
CA ASP A 81 -11.32 1.62 -1.04
C ASP A 81 -12.13 2.04 -2.26
N LEU A 82 -11.50 2.17 -3.42
CA LEU A 82 -12.20 2.50 -4.66
C LEU A 82 -13.13 1.38 -5.11
N LEU A 83 -12.72 0.11 -4.92
CA LEU A 83 -13.59 -1.03 -5.22
C LEU A 83 -14.83 -1.03 -4.30
N ALA A 84 -14.66 -0.71 -3.02
CA ALA A 84 -15.78 -0.59 -2.09
C ALA A 84 -16.73 0.54 -2.50
N LEU A 85 -16.19 1.65 -2.96
CA LEU A 85 -16.97 2.78 -3.45
C LEU A 85 -17.80 2.39 -4.69
N ILE A 86 -17.20 1.62 -5.60
CA ILE A 86 -17.89 1.10 -6.79
C ILE A 86 -19.05 0.20 -6.41
N ASP A 87 -18.82 -0.73 -5.50
CA ASP A 87 -19.87 -1.66 -5.05
C ASP A 87 -21.03 -0.90 -4.43
N MET A 88 -20.74 0.13 -3.63
CA MET A 88 -21.77 0.98 -3.02
C MET A 88 -22.54 1.74 -4.11
N GLY A 89 -21.86 2.36 -5.06
CA GLY A 89 -22.47 3.10 -6.14
C GLY A 89 -23.32 2.22 -7.06
N THR A 90 -22.82 1.02 -7.36
CA THR A 90 -23.52 0.04 -8.20
C THR A 90 -24.79 -0.45 -7.51
N GLU A 91 -24.72 -0.77 -6.23
CA GLU A 91 -25.85 -1.25 -5.45
C GLU A 91 -26.96 -0.20 -5.37
N MET A 92 -26.58 1.06 -5.19
CA MET A 92 -27.53 2.17 -5.07
C MET A 92 -27.88 2.83 -6.41
N ASP A 93 -27.20 2.43 -7.49
CA ASP A 93 -27.28 3.08 -8.82
C ASP A 93 -27.11 4.61 -8.69
N ASP A 94 -26.12 5.01 -7.89
CA ASP A 94 -25.91 6.40 -7.52
C ASP A 94 -24.72 6.98 -8.30
N GLU A 95 -25.01 7.90 -9.23
CA GLU A 95 -23.99 8.57 -10.04
C GLU A 95 -23.18 9.60 -9.26
N SER A 96 -23.67 10.02 -8.09
CA SER A 96 -23.01 11.08 -7.33
C SER A 96 -21.61 10.68 -6.84
N LEU A 97 -21.30 9.38 -6.81
CA LEU A 97 -19.99 8.87 -6.38
C LEU A 97 -18.95 8.85 -7.51
N LEU A 98 -19.38 9.00 -8.76
CA LEU A 98 -18.45 8.93 -9.90
C LEU A 98 -17.34 9.97 -9.86
N PRO A 99 -17.59 11.24 -9.54
CA PRO A 99 -16.50 12.23 -9.46
C PRO A 99 -15.44 11.86 -8.40
N GLU A 100 -15.85 11.32 -7.27
CA GLU A 100 -14.94 10.87 -6.22
C GLU A 100 -14.10 9.69 -6.69
N LEU A 101 -14.74 8.76 -7.40
CA LEU A 101 -14.07 7.59 -7.97
C LEU A 101 -13.05 8.01 -9.02
N GLU A 102 -13.41 8.92 -9.91
CA GLU A 102 -12.50 9.43 -10.94
C GLU A 102 -11.27 10.09 -10.33
N GLU A 103 -11.47 10.90 -9.30
CA GLU A 103 -10.37 11.57 -8.60
C GLU A 103 -9.47 10.57 -7.91
N GLY A 104 -10.04 9.57 -7.25
CA GLY A 104 -9.27 8.54 -6.57
C GLY A 104 -8.49 7.63 -7.52
N TYR A 105 -9.02 7.40 -8.74
CA TYR A 105 -8.35 6.54 -9.73
C TYR A 105 -7.12 7.20 -10.33
N LYS A 106 -7.10 8.52 -10.39
CA LYS A 106 -5.92 9.24 -10.87
C LYS A 106 -4.75 9.00 -9.92
#